data_820a45450a071fef29a8cf9e6ffba2ae
#
_entry.id   820a45450a071fef29a8cf9e6ffba2ae
#
_cell.length_a   1.000
_cell.length_b   1.000
_cell.length_c   1.000
_cell.angle_alpha   90.00
_cell.angle_beta   90.00
_cell.angle_gamma   90.00
#
_symmetry.space_group_name_H-M   'P 1'
#
loop_
_entity.id
_entity.type
_entity.pdbx_description
1 polymer ?
#
loop_
_entity_poly.entity_id
_entity_poly.type
_entity_poly.pdbx_seq_one_letter_code
_entity_poly.pdbx_strand_id
1 'polypeptide(L)'
;MAGLYDLSLADTRAALIKGEVSPTELAEAYIKAVEAARPLNAFITETPEIALDMAKASEARLGRGEGGPMEGIPIGVKDLFCTKGVLSTAGSHILDGFVPTYESTVTAKLFGAGAVMLGKCNMDELAMGSANMTSYYGPVENPWRPVGAASNKKLVPGGSSGGSAAAVAAHAALAATGTDTGGSIRQPAAFAGIVGLKPTYGRCSRWGIVAFASSLDQAGPMTRTVRDAAIMLGAMAGHDPKDSTSVDRPVPDYEAALRGDLRNLKIGVPKEYRVDGMPAEIDALWRQGAEWLRTAGAQVVDISLPHTKYALPTYYIVAPAEASSNLARYDGVRYGLRVEGATLQEMYENTRAEGFGAEVRRRIMIGTYVLSAGYYDAYYLKAQKVRSRIAEDFHKAWESVDAILTPTAPSAAFAQGEKMDDPIAMYLNDVFTVPASLAGLPAISVPAGLSKDGLPLGLHLIGRPFDEETVLHVGQVLEEAANFSARPAFLAG
;
A
#
# COMPACT_ATOMS: atom_id res chain seq x y z
N MET A 1 -11.30 -22.51 16.56
CA MET A 1 -10.95 -21.81 15.28
C MET A 1 -10.86 -20.29 15.43
N ALA A 2 -11.58 -19.66 16.38
CA ALA A 2 -11.48 -18.21 16.61
C ALA A 2 -10.03 -17.70 16.88
N GLY A 3 -9.19 -18.53 17.53
CA GLY A 3 -7.80 -18.14 17.83
C GLY A 3 -6.83 -18.09 16.65
N LEU A 4 -7.08 -18.79 15.54
CA LEU A 4 -6.14 -18.79 14.37
C LEU A 4 -6.13 -17.46 13.62
N TYR A 5 -7.28 -16.81 13.50
CA TYR A 5 -7.39 -15.51 12.81
C TYR A 5 -6.75 -14.36 13.62
N ASP A 6 -6.56 -14.54 14.92
CA ASP A 6 -6.02 -13.52 15.82
C ASP A 6 -4.49 -13.51 15.88
N LEU A 7 -3.85 -14.61 15.47
CA LEU A 7 -2.38 -14.70 15.44
C LEU A 7 -1.80 -13.70 14.42
N SER A 8 -0.68 -13.06 14.78
CA SER A 8 0.14 -12.31 13.83
C SER A 8 0.77 -13.26 12.80
N LEU A 9 1.33 -12.75 11.72
CA LEU A 9 2.11 -13.55 10.78
C LEU A 9 3.30 -14.22 11.50
N ALA A 10 3.99 -13.48 12.36
CA ALA A 10 5.12 -13.99 13.13
C ALA A 10 4.71 -15.15 14.06
N ASP A 11 3.58 -15.02 14.77
CA ASP A 11 3.07 -16.07 15.65
C ASP A 11 2.57 -17.28 14.87
N THR A 12 1.89 -17.05 13.74
CA THR A 12 1.45 -18.11 12.83
C THR A 12 2.65 -18.89 12.27
N ARG A 13 3.72 -18.20 11.84
CA ARG A 13 4.97 -18.84 11.42
C ARG A 13 5.55 -19.72 12.52
N ALA A 14 5.55 -19.23 13.76
CA ALA A 14 6.03 -20.01 14.91
C ALA A 14 5.15 -21.24 15.17
N ALA A 15 3.82 -21.13 15.08
CA ALA A 15 2.89 -22.24 15.24
C ALA A 15 3.06 -23.31 14.14
N LEU A 16 3.25 -22.90 12.88
CA LEU A 16 3.52 -23.80 11.75
C LEU A 16 4.84 -24.58 11.95
N ILE A 17 5.92 -23.90 12.38
CA ILE A 17 7.22 -24.55 12.65
C ILE A 17 7.11 -25.57 13.78
N LYS A 18 6.31 -25.30 14.81
CA LYS A 18 6.06 -26.23 15.93
C LYS A 18 5.08 -27.34 15.60
N GLY A 19 4.40 -27.29 14.45
CA GLY A 19 3.35 -28.24 14.09
C GLY A 19 2.06 -28.08 14.91
N GLU A 20 1.82 -26.93 15.52
CA GLU A 20 0.59 -26.61 16.27
C GLU A 20 -0.61 -26.39 15.34
N VAL A 21 -0.34 -26.06 14.08
CA VAL A 21 -1.28 -25.96 12.96
C VAL A 21 -0.57 -26.38 11.68
N SER A 22 -1.26 -27.03 10.75
CA SER A 22 -0.72 -27.35 9.43
C SER A 22 -1.00 -26.21 8.42
N PRO A 23 -0.16 -26.06 7.38
CA PRO A 23 -0.45 -25.13 6.27
C PRO A 23 -1.80 -25.37 5.63
N THR A 24 -2.23 -26.63 5.49
CA THR A 24 -3.52 -26.99 4.88
C THR A 24 -4.70 -26.54 5.77
N GLU A 25 -4.67 -26.82 7.07
CA GLU A 25 -5.68 -26.34 8.02
C GLU A 25 -5.77 -24.81 8.03
N LEU A 26 -4.62 -24.14 7.98
CA LEU A 26 -4.57 -22.68 7.93
C LEU A 26 -5.16 -22.13 6.63
N ALA A 27 -4.82 -22.71 5.48
CA ALA A 27 -5.37 -22.32 4.19
C ALA A 27 -6.90 -22.52 4.14
N GLU A 28 -7.42 -23.66 4.62
CA GLU A 28 -8.86 -23.92 4.72
C GLU A 28 -9.58 -22.90 5.61
N ALA A 29 -8.96 -22.51 6.73
CA ALA A 29 -9.51 -21.49 7.61
C ALA A 29 -9.58 -20.13 6.88
N TYR A 30 -8.49 -19.71 6.22
CA TYR A 30 -8.46 -18.42 5.53
C TYR A 30 -9.32 -18.40 4.25
N ILE A 31 -9.51 -19.51 3.54
CA ILE A 31 -10.50 -19.61 2.45
C ILE A 31 -11.90 -19.28 2.98
N LYS A 32 -12.31 -19.84 4.12
CA LYS A 32 -13.58 -19.52 4.77
C LYS A 32 -13.67 -18.05 5.21
N ALA A 33 -12.54 -17.46 5.67
CA ALA A 33 -12.49 -16.05 6.02
C ALA A 33 -12.65 -15.14 4.79
N VAL A 34 -12.08 -15.51 3.64
CA VAL A 34 -12.29 -14.83 2.36
C VAL A 34 -13.74 -14.89 1.95
N GLU A 35 -14.39 -16.06 2.04
CA GLU A 35 -15.82 -16.23 1.76
C GLU A 35 -16.70 -15.36 2.66
N ALA A 36 -16.41 -15.31 3.95
CA ALA A 36 -17.13 -14.46 4.91
C ALA A 36 -16.94 -12.96 4.60
N ALA A 37 -15.75 -12.59 4.05
CA ALA A 37 -15.42 -11.21 3.71
C ALA A 37 -15.93 -10.75 2.32
N ARG A 38 -16.62 -11.59 1.54
CA ARG A 38 -17.21 -11.22 0.23
C ARG A 38 -18.04 -9.94 0.26
N PRO A 39 -18.84 -9.64 1.32
CA PRO A 39 -19.57 -8.38 1.39
C PRO A 39 -18.70 -7.12 1.36
N LEU A 40 -17.42 -7.22 1.74
CA LEU A 40 -16.47 -6.12 1.67
C LEU A 40 -15.94 -5.87 0.26
N ASN A 41 -16.14 -6.81 -0.68
CA ASN A 41 -15.60 -6.77 -2.05
C ASN A 41 -14.08 -6.60 -2.09
N ALA A 42 -13.37 -7.20 -1.11
CA ALA A 42 -11.92 -7.04 -0.95
C ALA A 42 -11.11 -7.82 -1.99
N PHE A 43 -11.69 -8.85 -2.63
CA PHE A 43 -11.06 -9.65 -3.68
C PHE A 43 -11.82 -9.54 -5.00
N ILE A 44 -11.08 -9.45 -6.12
CA ILE A 44 -11.64 -9.56 -7.48
C ILE A 44 -11.68 -11.02 -7.91
N THR A 45 -10.60 -11.76 -7.61
CA THR A 45 -10.47 -13.17 -7.95
C THR A 45 -10.07 -13.95 -6.71
N GLU A 46 -10.88 -14.91 -6.30
CA GLU A 46 -10.55 -15.86 -5.23
C GLU A 46 -9.87 -17.10 -5.86
N THR A 47 -8.88 -17.67 -5.17
CA THR A 47 -8.08 -18.81 -5.69
C THR A 47 -7.97 -19.96 -4.69
N PRO A 48 -9.10 -20.53 -4.21
CA PRO A 48 -9.09 -21.54 -3.15
C PRO A 48 -8.33 -22.82 -3.53
N GLU A 49 -8.43 -23.30 -4.77
CA GLU A 49 -7.72 -24.49 -5.23
C GLU A 49 -6.21 -24.27 -5.25
N ILE A 50 -5.76 -23.11 -5.75
CA ILE A 50 -4.34 -22.74 -5.77
C ILE A 50 -3.84 -22.60 -4.32
N ALA A 51 -4.62 -22.01 -3.43
CA ALA A 51 -4.24 -21.87 -2.02
C ALA A 51 -4.02 -23.24 -1.35
N LEU A 52 -4.92 -24.20 -1.60
CA LEU A 52 -4.79 -25.57 -1.07
C LEU A 52 -3.59 -26.31 -1.64
N ASP A 53 -3.32 -26.17 -2.94
CA ASP A 53 -2.17 -26.82 -3.56
C ASP A 53 -0.84 -26.22 -3.07
N MET A 54 -0.78 -24.90 -2.90
CA MET A 54 0.38 -24.22 -2.31
C MET A 54 0.57 -24.62 -0.85
N ALA A 55 -0.51 -24.75 -0.08
CA ALA A 55 -0.47 -25.18 1.32
C ALA A 55 0.04 -26.61 1.47
N LYS A 56 -0.44 -27.55 0.66
CA LYS A 56 0.07 -28.95 0.65
C LYS A 56 1.56 -29.00 0.31
N ALA A 57 2.00 -28.20 -0.69
CA ALA A 57 3.41 -28.11 -1.04
C ALA A 57 4.25 -27.54 0.12
N SER A 58 3.72 -26.56 0.85
CA SER A 58 4.30 -25.97 2.03
C SER A 58 4.43 -26.99 3.17
N GLU A 59 3.38 -27.77 3.44
CA GLU A 59 3.38 -28.84 4.45
C GLU A 59 4.47 -29.87 4.17
N ALA A 60 4.64 -30.25 2.90
CA ALA A 60 5.70 -31.17 2.50
C ALA A 60 7.11 -30.58 2.72
N ARG A 61 7.34 -29.27 2.50
CA ARG A 61 8.63 -28.59 2.79
C ARG A 61 8.90 -28.50 4.28
N LEU A 62 7.91 -28.10 5.07
CA LEU A 62 8.03 -28.06 6.54
C LEU A 62 8.36 -29.43 7.12
N GLY A 63 7.72 -30.51 6.62
CA GLY A 63 8.00 -31.89 7.03
C GLY A 63 9.44 -32.34 6.74
N ARG A 64 10.14 -31.69 5.80
CA ARG A 64 11.57 -31.94 5.51
C ARG A 64 12.52 -30.94 6.16
N GLY A 65 11.99 -29.95 6.91
CA GLY A 65 12.80 -28.88 7.50
C GLY A 65 13.32 -27.85 6.48
N GLU A 66 12.66 -27.72 5.31
CA GLU A 66 13.04 -26.83 4.20
C GLU A 66 12.17 -25.56 4.13
N GLY A 67 11.48 -25.21 5.21
CA GLY A 67 10.55 -24.09 5.23
C GLY A 67 11.23 -22.72 5.04
N GLY A 68 10.65 -21.86 4.19
CA GLY A 68 11.04 -20.48 3.98
C GLY A 68 10.47 -19.51 5.03
N PRO A 69 10.86 -18.23 5.00
CA PRO A 69 10.42 -17.23 5.99
C PRO A 69 8.91 -16.91 5.96
N MET A 70 8.21 -17.22 4.86
CA MET A 70 6.78 -17.05 4.66
C MET A 70 6.04 -18.39 4.51
N GLU A 71 6.67 -19.49 4.94
CA GLU A 71 6.17 -20.84 4.69
C GLU A 71 4.77 -21.06 5.28
N GLY A 72 3.82 -21.40 4.38
CA GLY A 72 2.42 -21.66 4.75
C GLY A 72 1.59 -20.42 5.09
N ILE A 73 2.12 -19.21 4.96
CA ILE A 73 1.43 -17.96 5.33
C ILE A 73 0.43 -17.54 4.25
N PRO A 74 -0.89 -17.48 4.56
CA PRO A 74 -1.93 -17.04 3.62
C PRO A 74 -1.89 -15.53 3.38
N ILE A 75 -1.72 -15.13 2.11
CA ILE A 75 -1.65 -13.72 1.71
C ILE A 75 -2.64 -13.34 0.61
N GLY A 76 -3.07 -12.07 0.61
CA GLY A 76 -3.72 -11.43 -0.52
C GLY A 76 -2.70 -10.80 -1.47
N VAL A 77 -2.96 -10.85 -2.77
CA VAL A 77 -2.11 -10.24 -3.78
C VAL A 77 -2.87 -9.12 -4.49
N LYS A 78 -2.44 -7.86 -4.36
CA LYS A 78 -3.09 -6.74 -5.06
C LYS A 78 -3.16 -7.01 -6.56
N ASP A 79 -4.28 -6.72 -7.19
CA ASP A 79 -4.61 -7.22 -8.53
C ASP A 79 -3.75 -6.67 -9.68
N LEU A 80 -2.89 -5.70 -9.42
CA LEU A 80 -1.92 -5.21 -10.41
C LEU A 80 -0.63 -6.04 -10.49
N PHE A 81 -0.38 -6.98 -9.58
CA PHE A 81 0.76 -7.91 -9.71
C PHE A 81 0.39 -9.01 -10.70
N CYS A 82 1.11 -9.11 -11.81
CA CYS A 82 0.98 -10.22 -12.74
C CYS A 82 1.26 -11.54 -12.00
N THR A 83 0.26 -12.41 -11.96
CA THR A 83 0.33 -13.73 -11.34
C THR A 83 0.10 -14.77 -12.42
N LYS A 84 1.08 -15.62 -12.66
CA LYS A 84 1.05 -16.61 -13.76
C LYS A 84 -0.18 -17.51 -13.66
N GLY A 85 -0.96 -17.55 -14.73
CA GLY A 85 -2.16 -18.41 -14.82
C GLY A 85 -3.37 -17.89 -14.05
N VAL A 86 -3.31 -16.69 -13.42
CA VAL A 86 -4.41 -16.10 -12.67
C VAL A 86 -4.82 -14.76 -13.27
N LEU A 87 -6.12 -14.54 -13.45
CA LEU A 87 -6.67 -13.29 -13.96
C LEU A 87 -6.09 -12.09 -13.17
N SER A 88 -5.56 -11.10 -13.89
CA SER A 88 -4.90 -9.91 -13.33
C SER A 88 -5.37 -8.67 -14.08
N THR A 89 -6.30 -7.92 -13.49
CA THR A 89 -7.02 -6.85 -14.17
C THR A 89 -6.61 -5.45 -13.76
N ALA A 90 -5.83 -5.33 -12.67
CA ALA A 90 -5.54 -4.03 -12.05
C ALA A 90 -6.81 -3.20 -11.74
N GLY A 91 -7.93 -3.87 -11.43
CA GLY A 91 -9.23 -3.22 -11.16
C GLY A 91 -9.86 -2.54 -12.36
N SER A 92 -9.41 -2.82 -13.60
CA SER A 92 -9.82 -2.13 -14.83
C SER A 92 -10.44 -3.07 -15.85
N HIS A 93 -11.44 -2.59 -16.57
CA HIS A 93 -12.02 -3.29 -17.71
C HIS A 93 -11.04 -3.41 -18.89
N ILE A 94 -10.08 -2.50 -19.02
CA ILE A 94 -9.08 -2.52 -20.11
C ILE A 94 -8.23 -3.80 -20.10
N LEU A 95 -8.08 -4.45 -18.94
CA LEU A 95 -7.37 -5.72 -18.77
C LEU A 95 -8.31 -6.92 -18.60
N ASP A 96 -9.57 -6.79 -19.01
CA ASP A 96 -10.49 -7.92 -18.97
C ASP A 96 -9.94 -9.13 -19.74
N GLY A 97 -10.08 -10.32 -19.15
CA GLY A 97 -9.55 -11.57 -19.69
C GLY A 97 -8.02 -11.69 -19.69
N PHE A 98 -7.26 -10.74 -19.15
CA PHE A 98 -5.80 -10.84 -19.12
C PHE A 98 -5.32 -11.84 -18.05
N VAL A 99 -4.81 -12.97 -18.51
CA VAL A 99 -4.16 -14.00 -17.69
C VAL A 99 -2.66 -14.00 -18.02
N PRO A 100 -1.81 -13.48 -17.12
CA PRO A 100 -0.36 -13.43 -17.36
C PRO A 100 0.26 -14.83 -17.57
N THR A 101 1.21 -14.91 -18.50
CA THR A 101 2.01 -16.13 -18.74
C THR A 101 3.29 -16.16 -17.89
N TYR A 102 3.52 -15.13 -17.10
CA TYR A 102 4.70 -14.94 -16.25
C TYR A 102 4.30 -14.41 -14.87
N GLU A 103 5.20 -14.60 -13.91
CA GLU A 103 5.05 -14.15 -12.53
C GLU A 103 5.73 -12.80 -12.33
N SER A 104 5.15 -11.89 -11.56
CA SER A 104 5.87 -10.71 -11.11
C SER A 104 7.02 -11.10 -10.19
N THR A 105 8.10 -10.33 -10.18
CA THR A 105 9.27 -10.66 -9.33
C THR A 105 8.90 -10.66 -7.85
N VAL A 106 8.03 -9.75 -7.41
CA VAL A 106 7.59 -9.68 -6.01
C VAL A 106 6.80 -10.92 -5.62
N THR A 107 5.82 -11.34 -6.43
CA THR A 107 5.02 -12.54 -6.13
C THR A 107 5.86 -13.81 -6.26
N ALA A 108 6.76 -13.89 -7.25
CA ALA A 108 7.70 -15.00 -7.37
C ALA A 108 8.58 -15.18 -6.13
N LYS A 109 9.08 -14.07 -5.57
CA LYS A 109 9.86 -14.10 -4.32
C LYS A 109 9.02 -14.52 -3.12
N LEU A 110 7.81 -14.00 -2.97
CA LEU A 110 6.92 -14.37 -1.87
C LEU A 110 6.52 -15.85 -1.94
N PHE A 111 6.17 -16.35 -3.11
CA PHE A 111 5.83 -17.77 -3.30
C PHE A 111 7.06 -18.66 -3.14
N GLY A 112 8.24 -18.22 -3.62
CA GLY A 112 9.51 -18.89 -3.36
C GLY A 112 9.89 -18.92 -1.87
N ALA A 113 9.44 -17.96 -1.07
CA ALA A 113 9.59 -17.91 0.38
C ALA A 113 8.53 -18.76 1.11
N GLY A 114 7.56 -19.35 0.39
CA GLY A 114 6.56 -20.27 0.90
C GLY A 114 5.18 -19.66 1.16
N ALA A 115 4.92 -18.39 0.79
CA ALA A 115 3.61 -17.78 0.97
C ALA A 115 2.53 -18.49 0.13
N VAL A 116 1.30 -18.54 0.67
CA VAL A 116 0.12 -19.17 0.07
C VAL A 116 -0.84 -18.08 -0.43
N MET A 117 -1.16 -18.07 -1.72
CA MET A 117 -2.03 -17.07 -2.32
C MET A 117 -3.52 -17.40 -2.13
N LEU A 118 -4.26 -16.48 -1.48
CA LEU A 118 -5.71 -16.60 -1.30
C LEU A 118 -6.51 -16.02 -2.48
N GLY A 119 -5.96 -15.05 -3.19
CA GLY A 119 -6.63 -14.37 -4.30
C GLY A 119 -6.02 -13.02 -4.65
N LYS A 120 -6.65 -12.37 -5.64
CA LYS A 120 -6.29 -11.06 -6.17
C LYS A 120 -7.15 -9.98 -5.48
N CYS A 121 -6.49 -9.12 -4.69
CA CYS A 121 -7.17 -8.07 -3.93
C CYS A 121 -7.62 -6.92 -4.84
N ASN A 122 -8.84 -6.44 -4.61
CA ASN A 122 -9.43 -5.31 -5.31
C ASN A 122 -8.64 -4.01 -5.05
N MET A 123 -8.75 -3.06 -5.96
CA MET A 123 -7.97 -1.83 -5.94
C MET A 123 -8.65 -0.72 -6.75
N ASP A 124 -8.29 0.53 -6.52
CA ASP A 124 -8.64 1.59 -7.47
C ASP A 124 -8.06 1.28 -8.84
N GLU A 125 -8.83 1.57 -9.89
CA GLU A 125 -8.49 1.27 -11.27
C GLU A 125 -7.07 1.74 -11.62
N LEU A 126 -6.21 0.82 -12.07
CA LEU A 126 -4.81 1.06 -12.48
C LEU A 126 -3.99 1.83 -11.41
N ALA A 127 -4.30 1.60 -10.13
CA ALA A 127 -3.72 2.28 -8.97
C ALA A 127 -3.99 3.78 -8.90
N MET A 128 -5.01 4.28 -9.59
CA MET A 128 -5.37 5.71 -9.68
C MET A 128 -6.56 6.06 -8.80
N GLY A 129 -6.31 6.21 -7.50
CA GLY A 129 -7.33 6.61 -6.52
C GLY A 129 -6.79 6.55 -5.09
N SER A 130 -7.59 7.09 -4.16
CA SER A 130 -7.28 7.16 -2.73
C SER A 130 -8.43 6.66 -1.86
N ALA A 131 -9.42 5.93 -2.45
CA ALA A 131 -10.63 5.53 -1.75
C ALA A 131 -11.14 4.12 -2.12
N ASN A 132 -10.57 3.48 -3.13
CA ASN A 132 -11.02 2.23 -3.76
C ASN A 132 -12.50 2.27 -4.20
N MET A 133 -12.85 3.39 -4.82
CA MET A 133 -14.18 3.66 -5.38
C MET A 133 -14.21 3.56 -6.91
N THR A 134 -13.03 3.49 -7.57
CA THR A 134 -12.89 3.59 -9.03
C THR A 134 -12.72 2.23 -9.70
N SER A 135 -12.68 1.13 -8.95
CA SER A 135 -12.59 -0.22 -9.51
C SER A 135 -13.75 -0.55 -10.43
N TYR A 136 -13.46 -1.13 -11.59
CA TYR A 136 -14.48 -1.69 -12.48
C TYR A 136 -15.33 -2.78 -11.81
N TYR A 137 -14.75 -3.49 -10.86
CA TYR A 137 -15.39 -4.59 -10.09
C TYR A 137 -16.17 -4.08 -8.88
N GLY A 138 -16.41 -2.78 -8.79
CA GLY A 138 -17.14 -2.13 -7.70
C GLY A 138 -16.26 -1.69 -6.53
N PRO A 139 -16.82 -0.83 -5.66
CA PRO A 139 -16.10 -0.27 -4.52
C PRO A 139 -15.81 -1.32 -3.45
N VAL A 140 -14.71 -1.11 -2.73
CA VAL A 140 -14.38 -1.89 -1.53
C VAL A 140 -14.96 -1.20 -0.30
N GLU A 141 -15.48 -2.00 0.62
CA GLU A 141 -16.02 -1.52 1.89
C GLU A 141 -14.98 -1.71 3.01
N ASN A 142 -14.78 -0.66 3.82
CA ASN A 142 -13.95 -0.74 5.01
C ASN A 142 -14.61 -1.63 6.06
N PRO A 143 -13.90 -2.57 6.71
CA PRO A 143 -14.48 -3.40 7.78
C PRO A 143 -14.84 -2.62 9.05
N TRP A 144 -14.36 -1.38 9.20
CA TRP A 144 -14.71 -0.47 10.29
C TRP A 144 -16.06 0.21 10.06
N ARG A 145 -16.72 0.53 11.16
CA ARG A 145 -17.95 1.34 11.20
C ARG A 145 -17.79 2.47 12.21
N PRO A 146 -18.32 3.67 11.92
CA PRO A 146 -18.37 4.72 12.92
C PRO A 146 -19.32 4.31 14.07
N VAL A 147 -19.06 4.85 15.25
CA VAL A 147 -19.95 4.63 16.41
C VAL A 147 -21.15 5.57 16.39
N GLY A 148 -22.19 5.22 17.15
CA GLY A 148 -23.39 6.04 17.32
C GLY A 148 -24.33 6.07 16.12
N ALA A 149 -24.95 7.22 15.86
CA ALA A 149 -26.00 7.37 14.83
C ALA A 149 -25.53 7.11 13.38
N ALA A 150 -24.23 7.13 13.13
CA ALA A 150 -23.64 6.87 11.82
C ALA A 150 -23.18 5.42 11.63
N SER A 151 -23.48 4.50 12.55
CA SER A 151 -22.96 3.13 12.57
C SER A 151 -23.31 2.27 11.34
N ASN A 152 -24.34 2.63 10.58
CA ASN A 152 -24.73 1.96 9.34
C ASN A 152 -24.05 2.50 8.07
N LYS A 153 -23.24 3.57 8.18
CA LYS A 153 -22.53 4.13 7.03
C LYS A 153 -21.43 3.19 6.55
N LYS A 154 -21.44 2.89 5.26
CA LYS A 154 -20.32 2.22 4.58
C LYS A 154 -19.19 3.20 4.37
N LEU A 155 -17.98 2.82 4.77
CA LEU A 155 -16.79 3.65 4.71
C LEU A 155 -15.85 3.17 3.60
N VAL A 156 -15.04 4.10 3.09
CA VAL A 156 -13.94 3.77 2.17
C VAL A 156 -12.75 3.14 2.95
N PRO A 157 -12.08 2.13 2.41
CA PRO A 157 -10.89 1.55 3.05
C PRO A 157 -9.62 2.37 2.80
N GLY A 158 -9.75 3.46 2.03
CA GLY A 158 -8.60 4.11 1.41
C GLY A 158 -8.19 3.44 0.10
N GLY A 159 -7.15 3.95 -0.54
CA GLY A 159 -6.70 3.46 -1.84
C GLY A 159 -5.29 3.96 -2.22
N SER A 160 -4.80 3.38 -3.29
CA SER A 160 -5.39 2.41 -4.21
C SER A 160 -5.37 0.95 -3.73
N SER A 161 -4.65 0.58 -2.66
CA SER A 161 -4.59 -0.81 -2.14
C SER A 161 -5.72 -1.09 -1.12
N GLY A 162 -6.95 -0.63 -1.41
CA GLY A 162 -8.08 -0.71 -0.46
C GLY A 162 -8.54 -2.14 -0.19
N GLY A 163 -8.57 -3.00 -1.22
CA GLY A 163 -8.90 -4.42 -1.05
C GLY A 163 -7.88 -5.15 -0.18
N SER A 164 -6.58 -4.87 -0.39
CA SER A 164 -5.51 -5.40 0.47
C SER A 164 -5.66 -4.95 1.92
N ALA A 165 -5.96 -3.66 2.14
CA ALA A 165 -6.19 -3.11 3.48
C ALA A 165 -7.42 -3.74 4.15
N ALA A 166 -8.53 -3.83 3.43
CA ALA A 166 -9.77 -4.42 3.94
C ALA A 166 -9.61 -5.92 4.27
N ALA A 167 -8.93 -6.69 3.40
CA ALA A 167 -8.68 -8.11 3.62
C ALA A 167 -7.85 -8.36 4.90
N VAL A 168 -6.78 -7.59 5.12
CA VAL A 168 -5.94 -7.72 6.32
C VAL A 168 -6.68 -7.27 7.57
N ALA A 169 -7.38 -6.13 7.52
CA ALA A 169 -8.14 -5.61 8.66
C ALA A 169 -9.33 -6.50 9.05
N ALA A 170 -9.95 -7.17 8.08
CA ALA A 170 -11.04 -8.14 8.29
C ALA A 170 -10.54 -9.54 8.65
N HIS A 171 -9.24 -9.74 8.88
CA HIS A 171 -8.61 -11.05 9.10
C HIS A 171 -8.90 -12.07 7.99
N ALA A 172 -9.22 -11.64 6.78
CA ALA A 172 -9.38 -12.49 5.61
C ALA A 172 -8.04 -12.82 4.91
N ALA A 173 -6.96 -12.19 5.34
CA ALA A 173 -5.58 -12.53 4.98
C ALA A 173 -4.65 -12.15 6.16
N LEU A 174 -3.57 -12.90 6.37
CA LEU A 174 -2.55 -12.54 7.38
C LEU A 174 -1.75 -11.31 6.96
N ALA A 175 -1.49 -11.20 5.68
CA ALA A 175 -0.79 -10.09 5.06
C ALA A 175 -1.28 -9.91 3.61
N ALA A 176 -0.97 -8.78 3.00
CA ALA A 176 -1.23 -8.57 1.59
C ALA A 176 -0.14 -7.73 0.93
N THR A 177 0.04 -7.89 -0.37
CA THR A 177 0.86 -6.97 -1.15
C THR A 177 0.10 -5.68 -1.42
N GLY A 178 0.81 -4.55 -1.40
CA GLY A 178 0.31 -3.27 -1.87
C GLY A 178 1.30 -2.62 -2.83
N THR A 179 0.88 -1.53 -3.48
CA THR A 179 1.76 -0.61 -4.18
C THR A 179 1.47 0.82 -3.75
N ASP A 180 2.51 1.65 -3.72
CA ASP A 180 2.43 3.02 -3.26
C ASP A 180 3.13 3.94 -4.27
N THR A 181 2.35 4.80 -4.90
CA THR A 181 2.83 5.82 -5.84
C THR A 181 2.79 7.20 -5.19
N GLY A 182 1.74 7.50 -4.42
CA GLY A 182 1.57 8.75 -3.68
C GLY A 182 1.17 8.55 -2.21
N GLY A 183 0.78 7.32 -1.82
CA GLY A 183 0.26 7.00 -0.49
C GLY A 183 -0.48 5.67 -0.46
N SER A 184 -0.55 4.97 -1.60
CA SER A 184 -1.51 3.87 -1.82
C SER A 184 -1.25 2.56 -1.03
N ILE A 185 -0.26 2.51 -0.16
CA ILE A 185 -0.08 1.51 0.92
C ILE A 185 -0.40 2.16 2.26
N ARG A 186 0.21 3.32 2.54
CA ARG A 186 0.24 3.97 3.85
C ARG A 186 -1.10 4.57 4.22
N GLN A 187 -1.75 5.27 3.28
CA GLN A 187 -3.05 5.90 3.50
C GLN A 187 -4.16 4.86 3.75
N PRO A 188 -4.37 3.80 2.91
CA PRO A 188 -5.36 2.79 3.23
C PRO A 188 -5.01 1.99 4.50
N ALA A 189 -3.73 1.81 4.84
CA ALA A 189 -3.35 1.21 6.12
C ALA A 189 -3.83 2.04 7.31
N ALA A 190 -3.69 3.37 7.26
CA ALA A 190 -4.20 4.26 8.30
C ALA A 190 -5.73 4.20 8.42
N PHE A 191 -6.46 4.16 7.30
CA PHE A 191 -7.93 4.11 7.30
C PHE A 191 -8.49 2.77 7.75
N ALA A 192 -7.75 1.68 7.54
CA ALA A 192 -8.16 0.34 7.92
C ALA A 192 -7.58 -0.13 9.27
N GLY A 193 -6.74 0.67 9.93
CA GLY A 193 -6.16 0.34 11.23
C GLY A 193 -5.15 -0.80 11.17
N ILE A 194 -4.33 -0.85 10.12
CA ILE A 194 -3.26 -1.82 9.92
C ILE A 194 -1.92 -1.12 9.66
N VAL A 195 -0.85 -1.89 9.59
CA VAL A 195 0.49 -1.42 9.22
C VAL A 195 0.65 -1.46 7.71
N GLY A 196 1.18 -0.37 7.12
CA GLY A 196 1.52 -0.32 5.70
C GLY A 196 2.90 0.29 5.49
N LEU A 197 3.82 -0.46 4.88
CA LEU A 197 5.20 -0.04 4.63
C LEU A 197 5.45 0.15 3.14
N LYS A 198 5.80 1.37 2.76
CA LYS A 198 6.41 1.68 1.46
C LYS A 198 7.92 1.68 1.62
N PRO A 199 8.67 0.72 1.07
CA PRO A 199 10.13 0.75 1.11
C PRO A 199 10.69 1.85 0.20
N THR A 200 11.99 2.03 0.23
CA THR A 200 12.72 2.92 -0.68
C THR A 200 12.44 2.55 -2.14
N TYR A 201 12.29 3.55 -3.00
CA TYR A 201 12.14 3.33 -4.43
C TYR A 201 13.32 2.50 -4.97
N GLY A 202 13.00 1.39 -5.65
CA GLY A 202 13.99 0.44 -6.16
C GLY A 202 14.43 -0.65 -5.17
N ARG A 203 13.88 -0.70 -3.95
CA ARG A 203 14.13 -1.80 -3.00
C ARG A 203 13.43 -3.10 -3.43
N CYS A 204 12.21 -3.00 -3.96
CA CYS A 204 11.48 -4.10 -4.58
C CYS A 204 11.37 -3.86 -6.08
N SER A 205 11.49 -4.91 -6.88
CA SER A 205 11.34 -4.86 -8.33
C SER A 205 9.92 -4.46 -8.73
N ARG A 206 9.80 -3.71 -9.83
CA ARG A 206 8.53 -3.38 -10.50
C ARG A 206 8.21 -4.32 -11.66
N TRP A 207 9.08 -5.29 -11.96
CA TRP A 207 8.83 -6.25 -13.03
C TRP A 207 7.55 -7.06 -12.77
N GLY A 208 6.62 -7.02 -13.73
CA GLY A 208 5.32 -7.66 -13.63
C GLY A 208 4.31 -6.89 -12.77
N ILE A 209 4.57 -5.63 -12.45
CA ILE A 209 3.59 -4.72 -11.85
C ILE A 209 2.98 -3.86 -12.96
N VAL A 210 1.65 -3.79 -13.05
CA VAL A 210 0.94 -2.88 -13.96
C VAL A 210 1.27 -1.45 -13.54
N ALA A 211 1.93 -0.71 -14.44
CA ALA A 211 2.52 0.59 -14.12
C ALA A 211 1.48 1.71 -14.07
N PHE A 212 1.54 2.53 -13.03
CA PHE A 212 0.91 3.85 -12.98
C PHE A 212 1.94 4.94 -13.31
N ALA A 213 2.89 5.21 -12.42
CA ALA A 213 3.91 6.24 -12.59
C ALA A 213 5.31 5.66 -12.34
N SER A 214 6.06 5.46 -13.41
CA SER A 214 7.31 4.69 -13.41
C SER A 214 8.37 5.18 -12.45
N SER A 215 8.43 6.49 -12.17
CA SER A 215 9.42 7.08 -11.25
C SER A 215 8.97 7.12 -9.78
N LEU A 216 7.76 6.57 -9.49
CA LEU A 216 7.13 6.66 -8.17
C LEU A 216 6.64 5.31 -7.65
N ASP A 217 6.18 4.41 -8.52
CA ASP A 217 5.57 3.13 -8.15
C ASP A 217 6.52 2.27 -7.32
N GLN A 218 6.06 1.80 -6.18
CA GLN A 218 6.82 0.94 -5.28
C GLN A 218 5.92 -0.12 -4.63
N ALA A 219 6.32 -1.38 -4.68
CA ALA A 219 5.68 -2.47 -3.96
C ALA A 219 6.07 -2.46 -2.48
N GLY A 220 5.16 -2.89 -1.60
CA GLY A 220 5.43 -3.04 -0.17
C GLY A 220 4.37 -3.88 0.55
N PRO A 221 4.63 -4.28 1.80
CA PRO A 221 3.76 -5.10 2.61
C PRO A 221 2.65 -4.29 3.28
N MET A 222 1.50 -4.93 3.45
CA MET A 222 0.38 -4.50 4.29
C MET A 222 0.07 -5.62 5.29
N THR A 223 0.18 -5.34 6.57
CA THR A 223 0.17 -6.35 7.65
C THR A 223 -0.51 -5.81 8.90
N ARG A 224 -0.71 -6.65 9.91
CA ARG A 224 -1.30 -6.20 11.18
C ARG A 224 -0.28 -5.63 12.15
N THR A 225 0.99 -6.06 12.06
CA THR A 225 2.07 -5.59 12.95
C THR A 225 3.29 -5.14 12.16
N VAL A 226 4.12 -4.32 12.79
CA VAL A 226 5.40 -3.86 12.22
C VAL A 226 6.36 -5.04 12.01
N ARG A 227 6.36 -6.01 12.93
CA ARG A 227 7.16 -7.22 12.79
C ARG A 227 6.76 -8.05 11.58
N ASP A 228 5.46 -8.20 11.33
CA ASP A 228 4.95 -8.89 10.14
C ASP A 228 5.39 -8.17 8.86
N ALA A 229 5.39 -6.82 8.87
CA ALA A 229 5.89 -6.03 7.73
C ALA A 229 7.39 -6.24 7.49
N ALA A 230 8.18 -6.37 8.54
CA ALA A 230 9.62 -6.67 8.45
C ALA A 230 9.86 -8.04 7.81
N ILE A 231 9.15 -9.07 8.25
CA ILE A 231 9.23 -10.44 7.69
C ILE A 231 8.87 -10.44 6.21
N MET A 232 7.73 -9.86 5.86
CA MET A 232 7.25 -9.85 4.48
C MET A 232 8.14 -9.00 3.57
N LEU A 233 8.65 -7.84 4.03
CA LEU A 233 9.60 -7.04 3.27
C LEU A 233 10.89 -7.82 2.98
N GLY A 234 11.43 -8.55 3.97
CA GLY A 234 12.60 -9.41 3.78
C GLY A 234 12.41 -10.43 2.66
N ALA A 235 11.20 -10.99 2.53
CA ALA A 235 10.87 -11.96 1.50
C ALA A 235 10.67 -11.34 0.11
N MET A 236 10.18 -10.09 0.00
CA MET A 236 9.85 -9.48 -1.29
C MET A 236 10.93 -8.55 -1.85
N ALA A 237 11.86 -8.07 -1.02
CA ALA A 237 12.93 -7.14 -1.41
C ALA A 237 14.07 -7.81 -2.19
N GLY A 238 14.94 -6.97 -2.80
CA GLY A 238 16.20 -7.37 -3.44
C GLY A 238 16.27 -7.10 -4.93
N HIS A 239 17.50 -7.11 -5.43
CA HIS A 239 17.81 -6.76 -6.82
C HIS A 239 17.13 -7.68 -7.84
N ASP A 240 16.72 -7.07 -8.95
CA ASP A 240 16.17 -7.76 -10.12
C ASP A 240 16.72 -7.12 -11.41
N PRO A 241 17.52 -7.86 -12.20
CA PRO A 241 18.08 -7.34 -13.46
C PRO A 241 17.02 -7.02 -14.52
N LYS A 242 15.77 -7.46 -14.34
CA LYS A 242 14.66 -7.16 -15.25
C LYS A 242 14.06 -5.77 -15.01
N ASP A 243 14.33 -5.13 -13.86
CA ASP A 243 13.93 -3.76 -13.58
C ASP A 243 15.16 -2.86 -13.44
N SER A 244 15.35 -1.98 -14.41
CA SER A 244 16.50 -1.05 -14.45
C SER A 244 16.58 -0.09 -13.26
N THR A 245 15.52 0.05 -12.48
CA THR A 245 15.49 0.89 -11.27
C THR A 245 15.68 0.09 -9.99
N SER A 246 15.69 -1.24 -10.08
CA SER A 246 15.99 -2.11 -8.95
C SER A 246 17.46 -1.94 -8.54
N VAL A 247 17.70 -1.59 -7.27
CA VAL A 247 19.03 -1.26 -6.78
C VAL A 247 19.73 -2.50 -6.28
N ASP A 248 20.98 -2.71 -6.73
CA ASP A 248 21.80 -3.83 -6.29
C ASP A 248 22.40 -3.51 -4.92
N ARG A 249 21.64 -3.82 -3.88
CA ARG A 249 22.02 -3.71 -2.47
C ARG A 249 21.58 -4.95 -1.71
N PRO A 250 22.36 -5.44 -0.74
CA PRO A 250 21.95 -6.51 0.15
C PRO A 250 20.59 -6.19 0.81
N VAL A 251 19.80 -7.22 1.03
CA VAL A 251 18.59 -7.13 1.84
C VAL A 251 18.98 -7.38 3.30
N PRO A 252 18.80 -6.40 4.21
CA PRO A 252 19.07 -6.61 5.62
C PRO A 252 18.11 -7.63 6.24
N ASP A 253 18.50 -8.16 7.40
CA ASP A 253 17.57 -8.85 8.29
C ASP A 253 16.73 -7.80 9.03
N TYR A 254 15.59 -7.44 8.44
CA TYR A 254 14.70 -6.43 9.00
C TYR A 254 14.07 -6.84 10.32
N GLU A 255 13.89 -8.14 10.55
CA GLU A 255 13.34 -8.63 11.82
C GLU A 255 14.37 -8.48 12.95
N ALA A 256 15.65 -8.73 12.68
CA ALA A 256 16.74 -8.52 13.63
C ALA A 256 16.98 -7.04 13.97
N ALA A 257 16.54 -6.11 13.13
CA ALA A 257 16.63 -4.67 13.39
C ALA A 257 15.63 -4.17 14.45
N LEU A 258 14.61 -4.95 14.78
CA LEU A 258 13.58 -4.59 15.75
C LEU A 258 14.15 -4.65 17.18
N ARG A 259 14.29 -3.47 17.80
CA ARG A 259 14.89 -3.31 19.15
C ARG A 259 13.96 -2.50 20.03
N GLY A 260 14.01 -2.70 21.33
CA GLY A 260 13.05 -2.13 22.28
C GLY A 260 13.32 -0.68 22.72
N ASP A 261 14.42 -0.02 22.32
CA ASP A 261 14.73 1.35 22.77
C ASP A 261 15.22 2.25 21.63
N LEU A 262 15.00 3.56 21.79
CA LEU A 262 15.35 4.59 20.80
C LEU A 262 16.47 5.53 21.28
N ARG A 263 17.25 5.11 22.28
CA ARG A 263 18.38 5.90 22.77
C ARG A 263 19.35 6.20 21.63
N ASN A 264 19.76 7.47 21.55
CA ASN A 264 20.62 8.05 20.53
C ASN A 264 19.94 8.30 19.16
N LEU A 265 18.67 7.99 18.97
CA LEU A 265 17.94 8.37 17.76
C LEU A 265 17.30 9.76 17.91
N LYS A 266 17.36 10.53 16.82
CA LYS A 266 16.72 11.84 16.70
C LYS A 266 15.56 11.77 15.74
N ILE A 267 14.38 12.18 16.20
CA ILE A 267 13.14 12.15 15.42
C ILE A 267 12.72 13.57 15.09
N GLY A 268 12.61 13.88 13.81
CA GLY A 268 12.18 15.18 13.31
C GLY A 268 10.65 15.30 13.29
N VAL A 269 10.13 16.46 13.68
CA VAL A 269 8.72 16.82 13.56
C VAL A 269 8.62 18.07 12.67
N PRO A 270 8.14 17.93 11.41
CA PRO A 270 8.13 19.05 10.46
C PRO A 270 6.98 20.02 10.76
N LYS A 271 7.31 21.30 10.97
CA LYS A 271 6.31 22.34 11.29
C LYS A 271 5.31 22.57 10.15
N GLU A 272 5.71 22.35 8.90
CA GLU A 272 4.87 22.58 7.72
C GLU A 272 3.77 21.53 7.53
N TYR A 273 3.82 20.42 8.27
CA TYR A 273 2.75 19.40 8.26
C TYR A 273 1.56 19.77 9.17
N ARG A 274 1.67 20.88 9.94
CA ARG A 274 0.51 21.50 10.59
C ARG A 274 -0.21 22.37 9.57
N VAL A 275 -1.07 21.72 8.75
CA VAL A 275 -1.83 22.38 7.71
C VAL A 275 -3.08 23.07 8.28
N ASP A 276 -3.53 24.15 7.63
CA ASP A 276 -4.77 24.82 7.98
C ASP A 276 -5.96 23.85 7.88
N GLY A 277 -6.83 23.86 8.90
CA GLY A 277 -7.99 22.96 8.95
C GLY A 277 -7.68 21.53 9.41
N MET A 278 -6.46 21.23 9.86
CA MET A 278 -6.15 19.92 10.44
C MET A 278 -7.08 19.64 11.64
N PRO A 279 -7.77 18.47 11.67
CA PRO A 279 -8.59 18.10 12.82
C PRO A 279 -7.78 18.05 14.12
N ALA A 280 -8.34 18.59 15.20
CA ALA A 280 -7.67 18.65 16.50
C ALA A 280 -7.24 17.27 17.03
N GLU A 281 -8.00 16.22 16.71
CA GLU A 281 -7.69 14.82 17.06
C GLU A 281 -6.43 14.31 16.37
N ILE A 282 -6.19 14.72 15.12
CA ILE A 282 -4.97 14.35 14.37
C ILE A 282 -3.74 15.05 14.98
N ASP A 283 -3.81 16.37 15.26
CA ASP A 283 -2.70 17.09 15.90
C ASP A 283 -2.43 16.56 17.31
N ALA A 284 -3.47 16.23 18.07
CA ALA A 284 -3.35 15.65 19.41
C ALA A 284 -2.65 14.27 19.36
N LEU A 285 -3.05 13.40 18.44
CA LEU A 285 -2.42 12.09 18.25
C LEU A 285 -0.96 12.23 17.81
N TRP A 286 -0.66 13.16 16.92
CA TRP A 286 0.72 13.40 16.45
C TRP A 286 1.62 13.88 17.59
N ARG A 287 1.13 14.81 18.45
CA ARG A 287 1.86 15.22 19.66
C ARG A 287 2.06 14.06 20.63
N GLN A 288 1.03 13.23 20.80
CA GLN A 288 1.11 12.05 21.66
C GLN A 288 2.15 11.04 21.13
N GLY A 289 2.19 10.82 19.81
CA GLY A 289 3.22 9.97 19.18
C GLY A 289 4.63 10.51 19.42
N ALA A 290 4.83 11.82 19.31
CA ALA A 290 6.11 12.45 19.64
C ALA A 290 6.50 12.23 21.11
N GLU A 291 5.54 12.25 22.04
CA GLU A 291 5.78 12.00 23.46
C GLU A 291 6.10 10.52 23.74
N TRP A 292 5.43 9.59 23.07
CA TRP A 292 5.76 8.16 23.17
C TRP A 292 7.21 7.89 22.76
N LEU A 293 7.66 8.49 21.65
CA LEU A 293 9.04 8.31 21.18
C LEU A 293 10.06 8.95 22.14
N ARG A 294 9.73 10.10 22.77
CA ARG A 294 10.58 10.69 23.83
C ARG A 294 10.69 9.77 25.05
N THR A 295 9.58 9.21 25.47
CA THR A 295 9.53 8.27 26.60
C THR A 295 10.37 7.02 26.34
N ALA A 296 10.41 6.57 25.07
CA ALA A 296 11.25 5.46 24.63
C ALA A 296 12.74 5.84 24.45
N GLY A 297 13.12 7.07 24.74
CA GLY A 297 14.51 7.54 24.77
C GLY A 297 14.97 8.34 23.56
N ALA A 298 14.10 8.57 22.55
CA ALA A 298 14.46 9.37 21.39
C ALA A 298 14.53 10.89 21.72
N GLN A 299 15.43 11.60 21.05
CA GLN A 299 15.41 13.05 21.02
C GLN A 299 14.46 13.53 19.91
N VAL A 300 13.32 14.11 20.28
CA VAL A 300 12.37 14.67 19.30
C VAL A 300 12.63 16.17 19.13
N VAL A 301 12.84 16.58 17.87
CA VAL A 301 13.21 17.96 17.49
C VAL A 301 12.34 18.52 16.38
N ASP A 302 12.07 19.81 16.39
CA ASP A 302 11.38 20.46 15.29
C ASP A 302 12.30 20.60 14.09
N ILE A 303 11.77 20.32 12.89
CA ILE A 303 12.48 20.48 11.60
C ILE A 303 11.63 21.32 10.65
N SER A 304 12.22 21.70 9.51
CA SER A 304 11.53 22.42 8.45
C SER A 304 11.68 21.70 7.11
N LEU A 305 10.54 21.50 6.42
CA LEU A 305 10.44 20.94 5.07
C LEU A 305 9.64 21.92 4.18
N PRO A 306 10.20 23.12 3.86
CA PRO A 306 9.45 24.26 3.34
C PRO A 306 8.82 24.05 1.96
N HIS A 307 9.31 23.09 1.16
CA HIS A 307 8.79 22.81 -0.18
C HIS A 307 7.69 21.75 -0.18
N THR A 308 7.37 21.10 0.94
CA THR A 308 6.31 20.07 1.01
C THR A 308 4.93 20.60 0.62
N LYS A 309 4.64 21.90 0.82
CA LYS A 309 3.42 22.55 0.33
C LYS A 309 3.20 22.47 -1.19
N TYR A 310 4.26 22.21 -1.95
CA TYR A 310 4.20 22.03 -3.40
C TYR A 310 4.13 20.56 -3.81
N ALA A 311 4.16 19.62 -2.88
CA ALA A 311 4.24 18.19 -3.20
C ALA A 311 3.01 17.69 -3.94
N LEU A 312 1.82 18.03 -3.47
CA LEU A 312 0.57 17.58 -4.08
C LEU A 312 0.41 18.07 -5.54
N PRO A 313 0.52 19.37 -5.86
CA PRO A 313 0.48 19.82 -7.26
C PRO A 313 1.63 19.25 -8.10
N THR A 314 2.81 19.07 -7.57
CA THR A 314 3.93 18.42 -8.28
C THR A 314 3.60 16.97 -8.65
N TYR A 315 3.04 16.21 -7.71
CA TYR A 315 2.62 14.83 -7.93
C TYR A 315 1.56 14.74 -9.03
N TYR A 316 0.53 15.60 -9.00
CA TYR A 316 -0.56 15.59 -9.99
C TYR A 316 -0.17 16.16 -11.38
N ILE A 317 1.07 16.59 -11.54
CA ILE A 317 1.69 16.83 -12.85
C ILE A 317 2.54 15.61 -13.26
N VAL A 318 3.45 15.17 -12.42
CA VAL A 318 4.41 14.09 -12.73
C VAL A 318 3.71 12.76 -12.95
N ALA A 319 2.85 12.34 -12.01
CA ALA A 319 2.22 11.03 -12.07
C ALA A 319 1.25 10.89 -13.29
N PRO A 320 0.35 11.84 -13.59
CA PRO A 320 -0.44 11.79 -14.83
C PRO A 320 0.40 11.85 -16.11
N ALA A 321 1.49 12.61 -16.13
CA ALA A 321 2.40 12.66 -17.29
C ALA A 321 2.99 11.27 -17.57
N GLU A 322 3.49 10.59 -16.55
CA GLU A 322 4.02 9.23 -16.68
C GLU A 322 2.91 8.21 -17.00
N ALA A 323 1.72 8.36 -16.39
CA ALA A 323 0.56 7.52 -16.69
C ALA A 323 0.13 7.61 -18.16
N SER A 324 0.05 8.80 -18.73
CA SER A 324 -0.34 8.97 -20.14
C SER A 324 0.60 8.20 -21.09
N SER A 325 1.88 8.15 -20.78
CA SER A 325 2.88 7.37 -21.51
C SER A 325 2.76 5.87 -21.24
N ASN A 326 2.65 5.47 -19.95
CA ASN A 326 2.55 4.06 -19.56
C ASN A 326 1.29 3.39 -20.10
N LEU A 327 0.15 4.10 -20.09
CA LEU A 327 -1.14 3.55 -20.51
C LEU A 327 -1.35 3.61 -22.04
N ALA A 328 -0.41 4.15 -22.80
CA ALA A 328 -0.47 4.13 -24.26
C ALA A 328 -0.44 2.73 -24.88
N ARG A 329 0.10 1.74 -24.12
CA ARG A 329 0.21 0.34 -24.54
C ARG A 329 -1.09 -0.46 -24.47
N TYR A 330 -2.13 0.06 -23.84
CA TYR A 330 -3.44 -0.58 -23.75
C TYR A 330 -4.30 -0.14 -24.94
N ASP A 331 -4.22 -0.90 -26.02
CA ASP A 331 -4.77 -0.57 -27.33
C ASP A 331 -5.67 -1.67 -27.93
N GLY A 332 -5.89 -2.77 -27.21
CA GLY A 332 -6.70 -3.91 -27.66
C GLY A 332 -6.04 -4.83 -28.69
N VAL A 333 -4.74 -4.65 -28.99
CA VAL A 333 -4.08 -5.44 -30.04
C VAL A 333 -3.56 -6.78 -29.53
N ARG A 334 -2.88 -6.79 -28.38
CA ARG A 334 -2.16 -7.99 -27.91
C ARG A 334 -2.77 -8.67 -26.70
N TYR A 335 -3.45 -7.92 -25.84
CA TYR A 335 -4.02 -8.42 -24.58
C TYR A 335 -5.09 -7.46 -24.05
N GLY A 336 -5.91 -7.97 -23.14
CA GLY A 336 -6.99 -7.24 -22.51
C GLY A 336 -8.21 -7.06 -23.42
N LEU A 337 -9.05 -6.10 -23.04
CA LEU A 337 -10.25 -5.75 -23.78
C LEU A 337 -9.92 -5.35 -25.21
N ARG A 338 -10.74 -5.80 -26.15
CA ARG A 338 -10.75 -5.35 -27.53
C ARG A 338 -12.18 -5.05 -27.95
N VAL A 339 -12.42 -3.81 -28.36
CA VAL A 339 -13.69 -3.36 -28.94
C VAL A 339 -13.49 -3.07 -30.41
N GLU A 340 -14.21 -3.75 -31.27
CA GLU A 340 -14.05 -3.64 -32.72
C GLU A 340 -14.47 -2.24 -33.23
N GLY A 341 -13.89 -1.83 -34.35
CA GLY A 341 -14.21 -0.63 -35.10
C GLY A 341 -14.13 -0.91 -36.60
N ALA A 342 -14.68 -0.03 -37.45
CA ALA A 342 -14.57 -0.15 -38.87
C ALA A 342 -13.13 0.08 -39.41
N THR A 343 -12.32 0.78 -38.60
CA THR A 343 -10.91 1.08 -38.88
C THR A 343 -10.05 0.71 -37.65
N LEU A 344 -8.73 0.57 -37.85
CA LEU A 344 -7.78 0.39 -36.76
C LEU A 344 -7.83 1.53 -35.74
N GLN A 345 -8.00 2.76 -36.21
CA GLN A 345 -8.13 3.93 -35.34
C GLN A 345 -9.39 3.83 -34.47
N GLU A 346 -10.53 3.49 -35.05
CA GLU A 346 -11.79 3.32 -34.32
C GLU A 346 -11.68 2.19 -33.30
N MET A 347 -11.01 1.08 -33.64
CA MET A 347 -10.76 0.00 -32.65
C MET A 347 -9.96 0.52 -31.46
N TYR A 348 -8.90 1.31 -31.66
CA TYR A 348 -8.15 1.92 -30.55
C TYR A 348 -9.03 2.87 -29.72
N GLU A 349 -9.77 3.75 -30.37
CA GLU A 349 -10.64 4.73 -29.71
C GLU A 349 -11.74 4.05 -28.91
N ASN A 350 -12.46 3.10 -29.51
CA ASN A 350 -13.53 2.35 -28.86
C ASN A 350 -13.01 1.54 -27.67
N THR A 351 -11.90 0.80 -27.84
CA THR A 351 -11.29 0.00 -26.78
C THR A 351 -10.92 0.87 -25.57
N ARG A 352 -10.27 1.99 -25.80
CA ARG A 352 -9.82 2.87 -24.72
C ARG A 352 -10.98 3.66 -24.10
N ALA A 353 -11.99 4.02 -24.86
CA ALA A 353 -13.18 4.70 -24.36
C ALA A 353 -14.02 3.80 -23.44
N GLU A 354 -14.17 2.52 -23.81
CA GLU A 354 -14.92 1.55 -23.02
C GLU A 354 -14.09 0.97 -21.86
N GLY A 355 -12.80 0.72 -22.10
CA GLY A 355 -11.92 0.01 -21.17
C GLY A 355 -11.44 0.85 -19.98
N PHE A 356 -11.33 2.18 -20.13
CA PHE A 356 -10.86 3.06 -19.04
C PHE A 356 -12.00 3.79 -18.35
N GLY A 357 -12.00 3.75 -17.02
CA GLY A 357 -12.89 4.54 -16.17
C GLY A 357 -12.61 6.05 -16.21
N ALA A 358 -13.53 6.82 -15.65
CA ALA A 358 -13.52 8.29 -15.74
C ALA A 358 -12.27 8.93 -15.13
N GLU A 359 -11.80 8.44 -13.98
CA GLU A 359 -10.60 9.00 -13.31
C GLU A 359 -9.33 8.70 -14.10
N VAL A 360 -9.17 7.49 -14.63
CA VAL A 360 -8.04 7.12 -15.47
C VAL A 360 -8.01 7.97 -16.74
N ARG A 361 -9.15 8.14 -17.42
CA ARG A 361 -9.25 9.01 -18.61
C ARG A 361 -8.87 10.45 -18.29
N ARG A 362 -9.32 10.99 -17.14
CA ARG A 362 -8.96 12.34 -16.68
C ARG A 362 -7.45 12.47 -16.53
N ARG A 363 -6.79 11.52 -15.86
CA ARG A 363 -5.33 11.57 -15.67
C ARG A 363 -4.55 11.38 -16.95
N ILE A 364 -4.99 10.53 -17.87
CA ILE A 364 -4.39 10.41 -19.22
C ILE A 364 -4.47 11.75 -19.95
N MET A 365 -5.62 12.44 -19.93
CA MET A 365 -5.80 13.73 -20.59
C MET A 365 -4.92 14.82 -19.96
N ILE A 366 -4.86 14.91 -18.63
CA ILE A 366 -3.96 15.84 -17.93
C ILE A 366 -2.50 15.54 -18.31
N GLY A 367 -2.09 14.26 -18.28
CA GLY A 367 -0.74 13.85 -18.64
C GLY A 367 -0.36 14.21 -20.07
N THR A 368 -1.25 13.94 -21.01
CA THR A 368 -1.06 14.31 -22.43
C THR A 368 -0.92 15.82 -22.60
N TYR A 369 -1.75 16.60 -21.91
CA TYR A 369 -1.69 18.06 -21.95
C TYR A 369 -0.36 18.60 -21.42
N VAL A 370 0.09 18.17 -20.25
CA VAL A 370 1.31 18.68 -19.64
C VAL A 370 2.59 18.24 -20.38
N LEU A 371 2.51 17.21 -21.20
CA LEU A 371 3.61 16.75 -22.07
C LEU A 371 3.58 17.35 -23.48
N SER A 372 2.52 18.08 -23.84
CA SER A 372 2.36 18.63 -25.18
C SER A 372 3.31 19.82 -25.43
N ALA A 373 3.51 20.11 -26.73
CA ALA A 373 4.36 21.22 -27.17
C ALA A 373 3.89 22.56 -26.57
N GLY A 374 4.81 23.34 -26.03
CA GLY A 374 4.56 24.62 -25.36
C GLY A 374 4.22 24.49 -23.86
N TYR A 375 3.84 23.32 -23.37
CA TYR A 375 3.50 23.11 -21.96
C TYR A 375 4.51 22.24 -21.21
N TYR A 376 5.30 21.45 -21.92
CA TYR A 376 6.30 20.53 -21.35
C TYR A 376 7.27 21.25 -20.39
N ASP A 377 7.86 22.36 -20.82
CA ASP A 377 8.80 23.12 -19.99
C ASP A 377 8.10 23.82 -18.80
N ALA A 378 6.91 24.38 -19.07
CA ALA A 378 6.16 25.15 -18.09
C ALA A 378 5.59 24.29 -16.96
N TYR A 379 5.22 23.04 -17.24
CA TYR A 379 4.60 22.15 -16.29
C TYR A 379 5.52 20.99 -15.90
N TYR A 380 5.86 20.09 -16.84
CA TYR A 380 6.55 18.85 -16.49
C TYR A 380 7.98 19.11 -15.99
N LEU A 381 8.80 19.87 -16.74
CA LEU A 381 10.16 20.19 -16.27
C LEU A 381 10.16 21.03 -15.00
N LYS A 382 9.21 21.95 -14.85
CA LYS A 382 9.03 22.72 -13.61
C LYS A 382 8.70 21.79 -12.44
N ALA A 383 7.78 20.85 -12.62
CA ALA A 383 7.42 19.87 -11.59
C ALA A 383 8.62 19.01 -11.20
N GLN A 384 9.44 18.55 -12.15
CA GLN A 384 10.67 17.80 -11.85
C GLN A 384 11.67 18.64 -11.04
N LYS A 385 11.84 19.93 -11.35
CA LYS A 385 12.67 20.85 -10.55
C LYS A 385 12.13 21.04 -9.13
N VAL A 386 10.81 21.17 -8.98
CA VAL A 386 10.18 21.26 -7.65
C VAL A 386 10.34 19.95 -6.88
N ARG A 387 10.18 18.80 -7.54
CA ARG A 387 10.46 17.48 -6.94
C ARG A 387 11.88 17.41 -6.36
N SER A 388 12.89 17.91 -7.08
CA SER A 388 14.26 17.98 -6.58
C SER A 388 14.38 18.85 -5.33
N ARG A 389 13.66 19.99 -5.26
CA ARG A 389 13.64 20.84 -4.05
C ARG A 389 13.00 20.17 -2.86
N ILE A 390 11.93 19.39 -3.08
CA ILE A 390 11.31 18.58 -2.02
C ILE A 390 12.29 17.54 -1.50
N ALA A 391 13.01 16.84 -2.39
CA ALA A 391 14.05 15.88 -2.00
C ALA A 391 15.21 16.54 -1.23
N GLU A 392 15.62 17.76 -1.61
CA GLU A 392 16.65 18.54 -0.90
C GLU A 392 16.23 18.90 0.54
N ASP A 393 14.95 19.19 0.80
CA ASP A 393 14.48 19.43 2.16
C ASP A 393 14.72 18.22 3.07
N PHE A 394 14.38 17.03 2.59
CA PHE A 394 14.67 15.79 3.31
C PHE A 394 16.18 15.57 3.47
N HIS A 395 16.96 15.82 2.43
CA HIS A 395 18.41 15.67 2.50
C HIS A 395 19.04 16.52 3.61
N LYS A 396 18.60 17.77 3.73
CA LYS A 396 19.01 18.66 4.82
C LYS A 396 18.52 18.19 6.19
N ALA A 397 17.28 17.68 6.27
CA ALA A 397 16.76 17.15 7.52
C ALA A 397 17.61 15.97 8.03
N TRP A 398 18.08 15.10 7.13
CA TRP A 398 18.93 13.96 7.48
C TRP A 398 20.30 14.32 8.06
N GLU A 399 20.75 15.57 8.00
CA GLU A 399 21.95 16.04 8.70
C GLU A 399 21.74 16.10 10.22
N SER A 400 20.49 16.18 10.67
CA SER A 400 20.15 16.42 12.08
C SER A 400 19.24 15.36 12.70
N VAL A 401 18.53 14.54 11.90
CA VAL A 401 17.58 13.54 12.39
C VAL A 401 17.72 12.20 11.68
N ASP A 402 17.26 11.12 12.31
CA ASP A 402 17.36 9.74 11.82
C ASP A 402 16.04 9.27 11.20
N ALA A 403 14.92 9.76 11.72
CA ALA A 403 13.58 9.52 11.16
C ALA A 403 12.71 10.77 11.35
N ILE A 404 11.59 10.83 10.63
CA ILE A 404 10.64 11.95 10.70
C ILE A 404 9.26 11.38 11.04
N LEU A 405 8.58 11.98 12.03
CA LEU A 405 7.24 11.62 12.46
C LEU A 405 6.21 12.63 11.92
N THR A 406 5.15 12.12 11.26
CA THR A 406 4.03 12.94 10.75
C THR A 406 2.70 12.21 10.94
N PRO A 407 1.54 12.84 10.75
CA PRO A 407 0.29 12.12 10.52
C PRO A 407 0.38 11.33 9.19
N THR A 408 -0.38 10.23 9.06
CA THR A 408 -0.48 9.51 7.78
C THR A 408 -1.49 10.15 6.84
N ALA A 409 -2.66 10.52 7.35
CA ALA A 409 -3.76 11.08 6.58
C ALA A 409 -4.38 12.27 7.33
N PRO A 410 -5.05 13.21 6.62
CA PRO A 410 -5.64 14.39 7.24
C PRO A 410 -6.97 14.12 7.94
N SER A 411 -7.51 12.92 7.83
CA SER A 411 -8.78 12.50 8.46
C SER A 411 -8.78 10.99 8.72
N ALA A 412 -9.76 10.51 9.48
CA ALA A 412 -10.18 9.12 9.45
C ALA A 412 -10.88 8.77 8.13
N ALA A 413 -11.21 7.48 7.93
CA ALA A 413 -12.02 7.02 6.80
C ALA A 413 -13.35 7.77 6.73
N PHE A 414 -13.80 8.09 5.51
CA PHE A 414 -15.03 8.80 5.22
C PHE A 414 -16.05 7.90 4.51
N ALA A 415 -17.30 8.37 4.35
CA ALA A 415 -18.36 7.57 3.76
C ALA A 415 -18.13 7.32 2.27
N GLN A 416 -18.55 6.13 1.78
CA GLN A 416 -18.59 5.85 0.34
C GLN A 416 -19.48 6.87 -0.36
N GLY A 417 -19.03 7.35 -1.54
CA GLY A 417 -19.70 8.42 -2.30
C GLY A 417 -19.36 9.85 -1.84
N GLU A 418 -18.85 10.04 -0.63
CA GLU A 418 -18.35 11.34 -0.19
C GLU A 418 -17.08 11.72 -0.98
N LYS A 419 -16.92 13.01 -1.32
CA LYS A 419 -15.80 13.56 -2.12
C LYS A 419 -15.73 13.07 -3.59
N MET A 420 -16.68 12.31 -4.09
CA MET A 420 -16.63 11.80 -5.49
C MET A 420 -16.79 12.93 -6.52
N ASP A 421 -17.51 13.97 -6.17
CA ASP A 421 -17.74 15.14 -7.04
C ASP A 421 -16.65 16.23 -6.89
N ASP A 422 -15.73 16.07 -5.94
CA ASP A 422 -14.60 16.99 -5.70
C ASP A 422 -13.26 16.26 -5.79
N PRO A 423 -12.64 16.20 -6.97
CA PRO A 423 -11.32 15.56 -7.14
C PRO A 423 -10.23 16.17 -6.25
N ILE A 424 -10.29 17.46 -5.93
CA ILE A 424 -9.28 18.12 -5.08
C ILE A 424 -9.42 17.65 -3.65
N ALA A 425 -10.65 17.57 -3.11
CA ALA A 425 -10.89 17.03 -1.79
C ALA A 425 -10.48 15.54 -1.69
N MET A 426 -10.64 14.78 -2.76
CA MET A 426 -10.14 13.40 -2.82
C MET A 426 -8.61 13.35 -2.80
N TYR A 427 -7.94 14.21 -3.57
CA TYR A 427 -6.47 14.25 -3.68
C TYR A 427 -5.79 14.70 -2.39
N LEU A 428 -6.45 15.54 -1.58
CA LEU A 428 -5.94 15.99 -0.27
C LEU A 428 -5.75 14.84 0.73
N ASN A 429 -6.38 13.68 0.53
CA ASN A 429 -6.15 12.51 1.39
C ASN A 429 -4.68 12.07 1.43
N ASP A 430 -3.89 12.36 0.39
CA ASP A 430 -2.50 11.96 0.24
C ASP A 430 -1.49 13.07 0.58
N VAL A 431 -1.95 14.21 1.15
CA VAL A 431 -1.10 15.39 1.39
C VAL A 431 0.14 15.10 2.24
N PHE A 432 0.06 14.17 3.18
CA PHE A 432 1.17 13.82 4.07
C PHE A 432 2.05 12.68 3.54
N THR A 433 1.55 11.87 2.62
CA THR A 433 2.28 10.71 2.08
C THR A 433 3.06 11.01 0.81
N VAL A 434 2.53 11.91 -0.03
CA VAL A 434 3.13 12.30 -1.33
C VAL A 434 4.57 12.82 -1.23
N PRO A 435 4.95 13.66 -0.23
CA PRO A 435 6.34 14.16 -0.16
C PRO A 435 7.39 13.05 -0.10
N ALA A 436 7.15 12.03 0.72
CA ALA A 436 8.06 10.87 0.83
C ALA A 436 8.13 10.06 -0.47
N SER A 437 7.00 9.93 -1.19
CA SER A 437 6.97 9.27 -2.50
C SER A 437 7.77 10.03 -3.56
N LEU A 438 7.60 11.36 -3.66
CA LEU A 438 8.36 12.22 -4.58
C LEU A 438 9.87 12.16 -4.32
N ALA A 439 10.27 12.05 -3.06
CA ALA A 439 11.66 11.94 -2.66
C ALA A 439 12.22 10.50 -2.70
N GLY A 440 11.38 9.50 -3.02
CA GLY A 440 11.79 8.09 -3.12
C GLY A 440 12.10 7.41 -1.78
N LEU A 441 11.65 7.97 -0.65
CA LEU A 441 12.02 7.56 0.71
C LEU A 441 11.19 6.38 1.23
N PRO A 442 11.75 5.54 2.11
CA PRO A 442 10.98 4.52 2.84
C PRO A 442 10.09 5.21 3.87
N ALA A 443 8.89 4.68 4.05
CA ALA A 443 7.98 5.20 5.05
C ALA A 443 6.93 4.17 5.47
N ILE A 444 6.52 4.19 6.74
CA ILE A 444 5.55 3.28 7.33
C ILE A 444 4.39 4.05 7.96
N SER A 445 3.18 3.53 7.82
CA SER A 445 2.01 3.94 8.60
C SER A 445 1.73 2.90 9.68
N VAL A 446 1.60 3.36 10.92
CA VAL A 446 1.31 2.51 12.08
C VAL A 446 -0.01 2.98 12.70
N PRO A 447 -0.98 2.09 12.99
CA PRO A 447 -2.20 2.46 13.67
C PRO A 447 -1.87 2.94 15.09
N ALA A 448 -2.37 4.12 15.47
CA ALA A 448 -1.93 4.76 16.71
C ALA A 448 -3.08 5.22 17.63
N GLY A 449 -4.32 5.24 17.15
CA GLY A 449 -5.46 5.64 17.95
C GLY A 449 -6.77 5.60 17.18
N LEU A 450 -7.83 6.06 17.80
CA LEU A 450 -9.16 6.19 17.21
C LEU A 450 -9.58 7.66 17.19
N SER A 451 -10.31 8.03 16.14
CA SER A 451 -11.05 9.28 16.08
C SER A 451 -12.19 9.31 17.08
N LYS A 452 -12.81 10.47 17.28
CA LYS A 452 -14.04 10.61 18.08
C LYS A 452 -15.20 9.71 17.60
N ASP A 453 -15.18 9.34 16.33
CA ASP A 453 -16.19 8.47 15.73
C ASP A 453 -15.78 6.96 15.79
N GLY A 454 -14.73 6.62 16.55
CA GLY A 454 -14.26 5.24 16.73
C GLY A 454 -13.53 4.64 15.53
N LEU A 455 -13.00 5.46 14.64
CA LEU A 455 -12.32 5.03 13.42
C LEU A 455 -10.79 5.15 13.56
N PRO A 456 -10.01 4.24 12.94
CA PRO A 456 -8.57 4.24 13.06
C PRO A 456 -7.91 5.54 12.56
N LEU A 457 -6.84 5.91 13.24
CA LEU A 457 -5.93 6.99 12.89
C LEU A 457 -4.50 6.43 12.89
N GLY A 458 -3.72 6.77 11.86
CA GLY A 458 -2.34 6.32 11.69
C GLY A 458 -1.32 7.44 11.89
N LEU A 459 -0.18 7.07 12.48
CA LEU A 459 1.04 7.88 12.48
C LEU A 459 2.03 7.35 11.44
N HIS A 460 2.76 8.26 10.83
CA HIS A 460 3.63 8.02 9.70
C HIS A 460 5.07 8.31 10.06
N LEU A 461 5.95 7.36 9.81
CA LEU A 461 7.39 7.51 9.96
C LEU A 461 8.05 7.47 8.59
N ILE A 462 8.94 8.42 8.32
CA ILE A 462 9.73 8.53 7.10
C ILE A 462 11.20 8.34 7.47
N GLY A 463 11.93 7.52 6.72
CA GLY A 463 13.35 7.23 6.93
C GLY A 463 14.24 7.70 5.81
N ARG A 464 15.56 7.57 6.03
CA ARG A 464 16.59 7.80 5.02
C ARG A 464 16.49 6.77 3.88
N PRO A 465 16.96 7.08 2.66
CA PRO A 465 16.97 6.10 1.58
C PRO A 465 17.71 4.81 1.98
N PHE A 466 17.05 3.67 1.80
CA PHE A 466 17.55 2.33 2.12
C PHE A 466 17.81 2.06 3.62
N ASP A 467 17.19 2.84 4.49
CA ASP A 467 17.22 2.66 5.95
C ASP A 467 15.83 2.23 6.47
N GLU A 468 15.28 1.20 5.84
CA GLU A 468 14.04 0.57 6.28
C GLU A 468 14.18 0.00 7.72
N GLU A 469 15.39 -0.37 8.13
CA GLU A 469 15.69 -0.86 9.47
C GLU A 469 15.34 0.17 10.54
N THR A 470 15.76 1.42 10.38
CA THR A 470 15.40 2.51 11.31
C THR A 470 13.89 2.78 11.29
N VAL A 471 13.25 2.77 10.10
CA VAL A 471 11.81 2.98 9.97
C VAL A 471 11.01 1.90 10.70
N LEU A 472 11.40 0.65 10.54
CA LEU A 472 10.76 -0.50 11.20
C LEU A 472 11.02 -0.49 12.71
N HIS A 473 12.26 -0.20 13.14
CA HIS A 473 12.62 -0.11 14.54
C HIS A 473 11.80 0.95 15.28
N VAL A 474 11.79 2.19 14.77
CA VAL A 474 10.99 3.28 15.37
C VAL A 474 9.50 2.96 15.27
N GLY A 475 9.06 2.33 14.16
CA GLY A 475 7.69 1.89 13.95
C GLY A 475 7.22 0.88 14.99
N GLN A 476 8.04 -0.10 15.35
CA GLN A 476 7.72 -1.08 16.38
C GLN A 476 7.55 -0.40 17.75
N VAL A 477 8.48 0.47 18.14
CA VAL A 477 8.37 1.18 19.41
C VAL A 477 7.12 2.06 19.46
N LEU A 478 6.77 2.70 18.33
CA LEU A 478 5.54 3.48 18.21
C LEU A 478 4.29 2.58 18.33
N GLU A 479 4.28 1.41 17.69
CA GLU A 479 3.21 0.41 17.76
C GLU A 479 2.99 -0.08 19.19
N GLU A 480 4.06 -0.45 19.88
CA GLU A 480 4.03 -0.90 21.28
C GLU A 480 3.50 0.19 22.22
N ALA A 481 3.94 1.44 22.04
CA ALA A 481 3.50 2.58 22.85
C ALA A 481 2.04 2.97 22.57
N ALA A 482 1.60 2.88 21.33
CA ALA A 482 0.22 3.14 20.93
C ALA A 482 -0.74 2.06 21.45
N ASN A 483 -0.26 0.82 21.58
CA ASN A 483 -1.02 -0.35 22.04
C ASN A 483 -2.43 -0.45 21.41
N PHE A 484 -2.47 -0.29 20.06
CA PHE A 484 -3.71 -0.27 19.31
C PHE A 484 -4.33 -1.66 19.24
N SER A 485 -5.33 -1.92 20.07
CA SER A 485 -6.03 -3.22 20.19
C SER A 485 -7.48 -3.18 19.70
N ALA A 486 -7.95 -2.05 19.19
CA ALA A 486 -9.30 -1.92 18.68
C ALA A 486 -9.51 -2.79 17.43
N ARG A 487 -10.70 -3.33 17.27
CA ARG A 487 -11.08 -4.24 16.19
C ARG A 487 -12.21 -3.64 15.36
N PRO A 488 -12.23 -3.91 14.04
CA PRO A 488 -13.34 -3.49 13.20
C PRO A 488 -14.65 -4.19 13.57
N ALA A 489 -15.76 -3.49 13.38
CA ALA A 489 -17.10 -4.00 13.65
C ALA A 489 -17.40 -5.30 12.89
N PHE A 490 -16.82 -5.51 11.72
CA PHE A 490 -16.93 -6.73 10.92
C PHE A 490 -16.50 -8.00 11.68
N LEU A 491 -15.56 -7.90 12.61
CA LEU A 491 -15.08 -9.04 13.41
C LEU A 491 -15.92 -9.29 14.67
N ALA A 492 -16.87 -8.42 14.97
CA ALA A 492 -17.74 -8.54 16.15
C ALA A 492 -19.05 -9.28 15.88
N GLY A 493 -19.39 -9.53 14.63
CA GLY A 493 -20.57 -10.28 14.17
C GLY A 493 -20.20 -11.67 13.76
#